data_8a8bb089a65d043a8cc7d07ef4e23a1c
#
_entry.id   8a8bb089a65d043a8cc7d07ef4e23a1c
#
_cell.length_a   1.000
_cell.length_b   1.000
_cell.length_c   1.000
_cell.angle_alpha   90.00
_cell.angle_beta   90.00
_cell.angle_gamma   90.00
#
_symmetry.space_group_name_H-M   'P 1'
#
loop_
_entity.id
_entity.type
_entity.pdbx_description
1 polymer ?
#
loop_
_entity_poly.entity_id
_entity_poly.type
_entity_poly.pdbx_seq_one_letter_code
_entity_poly.pdbx_strand_id
1 'polypeptide(L)'
;MKSASEFGKASKASALFRKAFGDLFLRSFLPNLHSRLTKAFGSIIRSGPVSEKGKREIIDGNISLLKGFELNSYKKFEDLSPVGVHVEIKDGLLTARLSSSELRAGNIPGDRYKICFGFVWFDFIHGSYSTINANPLYINVGDSIEEKCVRIEIPEQGKFTFVMLATVCMESGSTLQRKTISENRRYQAGGVLEAINFEDSKAVTFDTDSPAPVLKDAKREPVFDISWE
;
A
#
# COMPACT_ATOMS: atom_id res chain seq x y z
N MET A 1 18.10 -10.52 -21.75
CA MET A 1 17.50 -11.57 -20.89
C MET A 1 17.45 -11.23 -19.40
N LYS A 2 18.46 -10.57 -18.77
CA LYS A 2 18.47 -10.25 -17.33
C LYS A 2 17.29 -9.36 -16.87
N SER A 3 16.85 -8.44 -17.70
CA SER A 3 15.71 -7.52 -17.41
C SER A 3 14.34 -8.23 -17.42
N ALA A 4 14.18 -9.28 -18.24
CA ALA A 4 12.94 -10.06 -18.29
C ALA A 4 12.69 -10.87 -17.00
N SER A 5 13.78 -11.37 -16.38
CA SER A 5 13.70 -12.09 -15.10
C SER A 5 13.20 -11.19 -13.96
N GLU A 6 13.76 -9.98 -13.83
CA GLU A 6 13.33 -9.01 -12.80
C GLU A 6 11.90 -8.54 -13.01
N PHE A 7 11.48 -8.34 -14.27
CA PHE A 7 10.08 -8.03 -14.58
C PHE A 7 9.14 -9.17 -14.17
N GLY A 8 9.53 -10.42 -14.43
CA GLY A 8 8.76 -11.59 -14.00
C GLY A 8 8.59 -11.65 -12.48
N LYS A 9 9.64 -11.33 -11.70
CA LYS A 9 9.58 -11.25 -10.24
C LYS A 9 8.66 -10.12 -9.78
N ALA A 10 8.76 -8.93 -10.37
CA ALA A 10 7.89 -7.80 -10.07
C ALA A 10 6.40 -8.13 -10.35
N SER A 11 6.12 -8.82 -11.44
CA SER A 11 4.76 -9.24 -11.80
C SER A 11 4.21 -10.27 -10.81
N LYS A 12 5.02 -11.25 -10.39
CA LYS A 12 4.65 -12.25 -9.37
C LYS A 12 4.37 -11.58 -8.01
N ALA A 13 5.24 -10.65 -7.59
CA ALA A 13 5.02 -9.89 -6.35
C ALA A 13 3.74 -9.04 -6.40
N SER A 14 3.47 -8.38 -7.53
CA SER A 14 2.23 -7.65 -7.74
C SER A 14 1.00 -8.58 -7.66
N ALA A 15 1.08 -9.80 -8.18
CA ALA A 15 0.00 -10.78 -8.09
C ALA A 15 -0.20 -11.25 -6.65
N LEU A 16 0.89 -11.56 -5.94
CA LEU A 16 0.85 -11.97 -4.53
C LEU A 16 0.25 -10.87 -3.64
N PHE A 17 0.68 -9.63 -3.82
CA PHE A 17 0.15 -8.47 -3.13
C PHE A 17 -1.37 -8.33 -3.33
N ARG A 18 -1.83 -8.39 -4.58
CA ARG A 18 -3.26 -8.31 -4.90
C ARG A 18 -4.07 -9.48 -4.32
N LYS A 19 -3.48 -10.66 -4.24
CA LYS A 19 -4.13 -11.82 -3.61
C LYS A 19 -4.24 -11.61 -2.09
N ALA A 20 -3.20 -11.12 -1.43
CA ALA A 20 -3.17 -10.92 0.01
C ALA A 20 -4.15 -9.84 0.50
N PHE A 21 -4.30 -8.76 -0.26
CA PHE A 21 -5.17 -7.64 0.08
C PHE A 21 -6.50 -7.61 -0.69
N GLY A 22 -6.86 -8.70 -1.40
CA GLY A 22 -8.00 -8.71 -2.31
C GLY A 22 -9.32 -8.27 -1.68
N ASP A 23 -9.57 -8.66 -0.43
CA ASP A 23 -10.79 -8.32 0.32
C ASP A 23 -10.90 -6.84 0.68
N LEU A 24 -9.79 -6.10 0.65
CA LEU A 24 -9.75 -4.67 0.89
C LEU A 24 -9.90 -3.83 -0.38
N PHE A 25 -9.83 -4.46 -1.56
CA PHE A 25 -9.87 -3.72 -2.80
C PHE A 25 -11.30 -3.41 -3.22
N LEU A 26 -11.61 -2.12 -3.26
CA LEU A 26 -12.85 -1.62 -3.83
C LEU A 26 -12.75 -1.65 -5.38
N ARG A 27 -13.89 -1.82 -6.04
CA ARG A 27 -13.94 -1.86 -7.53
C ARG A 27 -13.29 -0.63 -8.18
N SER A 28 -13.37 0.52 -7.51
CA SER A 28 -12.76 1.78 -7.98
C SER A 28 -11.23 1.74 -8.05
N PHE A 29 -10.58 0.82 -7.32
CA PHE A 29 -9.11 0.71 -7.28
C PHE A 29 -8.54 -0.11 -8.43
N LEU A 30 -9.34 -0.98 -9.03
CA LEU A 30 -8.90 -1.96 -10.01
C LEU A 30 -8.30 -1.39 -11.30
N PRO A 31 -8.78 -0.25 -11.86
CA PRO A 31 -8.23 0.27 -13.09
C PRO A 31 -6.72 0.52 -12.97
N ASN A 32 -5.95 -0.15 -13.85
CA ASN A 32 -4.49 -0.03 -13.93
C ASN A 32 -3.70 -0.40 -12.65
N LEU A 33 -4.35 -0.92 -11.59
CA LEU A 33 -3.68 -1.28 -10.34
C LEU A 33 -2.55 -2.29 -10.58
N HIS A 34 -2.79 -3.31 -11.42
CA HIS A 34 -1.78 -4.32 -11.74
C HIS A 34 -0.51 -3.71 -12.34
N SER A 35 -0.64 -2.89 -13.35
CA SER A 35 0.52 -2.27 -14.02
C SER A 35 1.26 -1.29 -13.11
N ARG A 36 0.53 -0.52 -12.29
CA ARG A 36 1.11 0.40 -11.29
C ARG A 36 1.89 -0.34 -10.22
N LEU A 37 1.32 -1.42 -9.66
CA LEU A 37 2.00 -2.28 -8.68
C LEU A 37 3.23 -2.97 -9.29
N THR A 38 3.11 -3.53 -10.50
CA THR A 38 4.25 -4.15 -11.18
C THR A 38 5.39 -3.14 -11.41
N LYS A 39 5.05 -1.89 -11.77
CA LYS A 39 6.04 -0.81 -11.90
C LYS A 39 6.70 -0.48 -10.55
N ALA A 40 5.92 -0.39 -9.47
CA ALA A 40 6.43 -0.13 -8.12
C ALA A 40 7.38 -1.24 -7.67
N PHE A 41 6.98 -2.51 -7.75
CA PHE A 41 7.85 -3.65 -7.43
C PHE A 41 9.08 -3.71 -8.33
N GLY A 42 8.96 -3.36 -9.62
CA GLY A 42 10.10 -3.24 -10.51
C GLY A 42 11.10 -2.15 -10.08
N SER A 43 10.62 -1.05 -9.50
CA SER A 43 11.49 -0.01 -8.92
C SER A 43 12.20 -0.50 -7.65
N ILE A 44 11.49 -1.22 -6.79
CA ILE A 44 12.06 -1.85 -5.59
C ILE A 44 13.19 -2.82 -5.98
N ILE A 45 12.96 -3.75 -6.91
CA ILE A 45 14.00 -4.68 -7.37
C ILE A 45 15.21 -3.92 -7.92
N ARG A 46 15.00 -2.85 -8.70
CA ARG A 46 16.08 -2.06 -9.28
C ARG A 46 16.88 -1.25 -8.25
N SER A 47 16.32 -0.94 -7.10
CA SER A 47 17.04 -0.28 -6.00
C SER A 47 18.01 -1.21 -5.26
N GLY A 48 17.93 -2.53 -5.48
CA GLY A 48 18.88 -3.49 -4.93
C GLY A 48 20.26 -3.42 -5.60
N PRO A 49 21.24 -4.19 -5.08
CA PRO A 49 22.65 -4.12 -5.50
C PRO A 49 22.82 -4.27 -7.03
N VAL A 50 23.61 -3.38 -7.63
CA VAL A 50 23.86 -3.38 -9.10
C VAL A 50 24.63 -4.63 -9.53
N SER A 51 25.51 -5.16 -8.67
CA SER A 51 26.26 -6.41 -8.90
C SER A 51 25.36 -7.62 -9.15
N GLU A 52 24.16 -7.61 -8.55
CA GLU A 52 23.17 -8.69 -8.65
C GLU A 52 22.14 -8.49 -9.77
N LYS A 53 22.41 -7.59 -10.72
CA LYS A 53 21.48 -7.31 -11.83
C LYS A 53 21.05 -8.58 -12.58
N GLY A 54 19.74 -8.83 -12.60
CA GLY A 54 19.10 -10.01 -13.16
C GLY A 54 18.83 -11.12 -12.16
N LYS A 55 19.41 -11.06 -10.96
CA LYS A 55 19.19 -12.00 -9.86
C LYS A 55 18.50 -11.36 -8.65
N ARG A 56 18.48 -10.02 -8.59
CA ARG A 56 17.88 -9.25 -7.47
C ARG A 56 16.48 -9.73 -7.13
N GLU A 57 16.20 -9.81 -5.84
CA GLU A 57 14.89 -10.13 -5.29
C GLU A 57 14.21 -8.87 -4.72
N ILE A 58 12.95 -8.97 -4.34
CA ILE A 58 12.22 -7.88 -3.67
C ILE A 58 12.89 -7.52 -2.35
N ILE A 59 13.31 -8.54 -1.59
CA ILE A 59 13.92 -8.38 -0.28
C ILE A 59 15.27 -7.66 -0.30
N ASP A 60 15.96 -7.71 -1.44
CA ASP A 60 17.25 -7.03 -1.65
C ASP A 60 17.07 -5.55 -2.00
N GLY A 61 15.84 -5.14 -2.30
CA GLY A 61 15.51 -3.78 -2.73
C GLY A 61 14.87 -2.95 -1.62
N ASN A 62 14.88 -1.64 -1.81
CA ASN A 62 14.26 -0.70 -0.89
C ASN A 62 12.73 -0.79 -0.93
N ILE A 63 12.16 -1.59 -0.03
CA ILE A 63 10.71 -1.78 0.06
C ILE A 63 9.97 -0.51 0.50
N SER A 64 10.64 0.43 1.18
CA SER A 64 10.02 1.69 1.60
C SER A 64 9.49 2.52 0.42
N LEU A 65 9.97 2.26 -0.80
CA LEU A 65 9.42 2.84 -2.03
C LEU A 65 7.96 2.46 -2.28
N LEU A 66 7.43 1.45 -1.58
CA LEU A 66 6.01 1.09 -1.63
C LEU A 66 5.17 1.96 -0.69
N LYS A 67 5.75 2.55 0.35
CA LYS A 67 5.07 3.46 1.27
C LYS A 67 4.53 4.67 0.50
N GLY A 68 3.27 5.03 0.76
CA GLY A 68 2.57 6.07 0.02
C GLY A 68 2.07 5.63 -1.38
N PHE A 69 2.14 4.33 -1.71
CA PHE A 69 1.52 3.84 -2.94
C PHE A 69 -0.01 3.90 -2.80
N GLU A 70 -0.63 4.77 -3.59
CA GLU A 70 -2.09 4.96 -3.57
C GLU A 70 -2.80 3.93 -4.45
N LEU A 71 -3.83 3.26 -3.89
CA LEU A 71 -4.67 2.33 -4.64
C LEU A 71 -5.59 3.08 -5.61
N ASN A 72 -6.13 4.20 -5.14
CA ASN A 72 -6.98 5.08 -5.94
C ASN A 72 -6.15 6.24 -6.52
N SER A 73 -6.13 6.39 -7.84
CA SER A 73 -5.44 7.49 -8.50
C SER A 73 -6.14 8.86 -8.39
N TYR A 74 -7.38 8.90 -7.88
CA TYR A 74 -8.19 10.11 -7.78
C TYR A 74 -8.15 10.76 -6.40
N LYS A 75 -7.89 9.97 -5.34
CA LYS A 75 -7.95 10.46 -3.97
C LYS A 75 -6.93 9.70 -3.13
N LYS A 76 -6.08 10.42 -2.42
CA LYS A 76 -5.14 9.84 -1.48
C LYS A 76 -5.83 9.42 -0.19
N PHE A 77 -5.27 8.41 0.49
CA PHE A 77 -5.78 7.96 1.78
C PHE A 77 -5.81 9.10 2.81
N GLU A 78 -4.72 9.83 2.94
CA GLU A 78 -4.60 10.95 3.90
C GLU A 78 -5.58 12.10 3.66
N ASP A 79 -6.05 12.31 2.42
CA ASP A 79 -7.01 13.35 2.07
C ASP A 79 -8.46 12.99 2.43
N LEU A 80 -8.76 11.73 2.73
CA LEU A 80 -10.10 11.26 3.05
C LEU A 80 -10.20 10.63 4.43
N SER A 81 -9.10 10.15 4.99
CA SER A 81 -9.09 9.44 6.27
C SER A 81 -9.24 10.39 7.45
N PRO A 82 -10.20 10.14 8.37
CA PRO A 82 -10.31 10.88 9.63
C PRO A 82 -9.25 10.45 10.66
N VAL A 83 -8.38 9.50 10.31
CA VAL A 83 -7.34 9.00 11.18
C VAL A 83 -5.97 9.16 10.56
N GLY A 84 -5.02 9.62 11.37
CA GLY A 84 -3.59 9.50 11.13
C GLY A 84 -3.09 8.15 11.65
N VAL A 85 -2.05 7.63 11.01
CA VAL A 85 -1.43 6.37 11.40
C VAL A 85 0.06 6.59 11.62
N HIS A 86 0.55 6.15 12.78
CA HIS A 86 1.96 6.13 13.13
C HIS A 86 2.40 4.71 13.44
N VAL A 87 3.52 4.28 12.85
CA VAL A 87 4.07 2.93 13.06
C VAL A 87 5.41 3.04 13.80
N GLU A 88 5.55 2.29 14.87
CA GLU A 88 6.76 2.20 15.69
C GLU A 88 7.19 0.75 15.82
N ILE A 89 8.51 0.51 15.80
CA ILE A 89 9.10 -0.81 16.03
C ILE A 89 9.90 -0.72 17.31
N LYS A 90 9.54 -1.54 18.30
CA LYS A 90 10.23 -1.61 19.58
C LYS A 90 10.08 -2.99 20.21
N ASP A 91 11.17 -3.52 20.79
CA ASP A 91 11.19 -4.74 21.58
C ASP A 91 10.54 -5.96 20.86
N GLY A 92 10.82 -6.14 19.57
CA GLY A 92 10.27 -7.24 18.77
C GLY A 92 8.80 -7.08 18.39
N LEU A 93 8.21 -5.91 18.67
CA LEU A 93 6.83 -5.59 18.33
C LEU A 93 6.75 -4.44 17.33
N LEU A 94 5.87 -4.59 16.38
CA LEU A 94 5.43 -3.51 15.50
C LEU A 94 4.11 -2.96 16.08
N THR A 95 4.08 -1.69 16.42
CA THR A 95 2.89 -1.02 16.97
C THR A 95 2.38 0.01 15.98
N ALA A 96 1.17 -0.17 15.48
CA ALA A 96 0.46 0.84 14.68
C ALA A 96 -0.50 1.62 15.60
N ARG A 97 -0.27 2.93 15.76
CA ARG A 97 -1.11 3.85 16.53
C ARG A 97 -2.01 4.63 15.60
N LEU A 98 -3.28 4.69 15.93
CA LEU A 98 -4.31 5.44 15.23
C LEU A 98 -4.70 6.63 16.08
N SER A 99 -4.62 7.82 15.55
CA SER A 99 -5.05 9.07 16.20
C SER A 99 -6.02 9.83 15.31
N SER A 100 -6.81 10.72 15.89
CA SER A 100 -7.63 11.65 15.10
C SER A 100 -6.73 12.48 14.20
N SER A 101 -7.11 12.64 12.93
CA SER A 101 -6.53 13.62 12.04
C SER A 101 -7.51 14.77 11.82
N GLU A 102 -6.98 15.98 11.68
CA GLU A 102 -7.80 17.13 11.29
C GLU A 102 -8.26 16.94 9.83
N LEU A 103 -9.49 16.47 9.66
CA LEU A 103 -10.12 16.52 8.35
C LEU A 103 -10.50 17.98 8.04
N ARG A 104 -10.04 18.46 6.91
CA ARG A 104 -10.59 19.69 6.35
C ARG A 104 -12.06 19.44 6.07
N ALA A 105 -12.93 20.11 6.86
CA ALA A 105 -14.37 20.06 6.68
C ALA A 105 -14.73 20.49 5.26
N GLY A 106 -15.02 19.52 4.41
CA GLY A 106 -15.60 19.71 3.08
C GLY A 106 -17.01 19.12 3.08
N ASN A 107 -17.83 19.45 2.07
CA ASN A 107 -19.11 18.78 1.84
C ASN A 107 -18.85 17.29 1.53
N ILE A 108 -18.86 16.47 2.58
CA ILE A 108 -18.65 15.03 2.49
C ILE A 108 -20.03 14.37 2.48
N PRO A 109 -20.43 13.73 1.39
CA PRO A 109 -21.70 13.01 1.34
C PRO A 109 -21.54 11.68 2.04
N GLY A 110 -22.19 11.52 3.17
CA GLY A 110 -22.22 10.30 3.95
C GLY A 110 -22.29 10.59 5.45
N ASP A 111 -22.68 9.57 6.19
CA ASP A 111 -22.91 9.68 7.62
C ASP A 111 -21.70 9.22 8.43
N ARG A 112 -20.92 8.32 7.85
CA ARG A 112 -19.76 7.75 8.52
C ARG A 112 -18.67 7.27 7.56
N TYR A 113 -17.47 7.19 8.09
CA TYR A 113 -16.32 6.54 7.46
C TYR A 113 -16.30 5.07 7.85
N LYS A 114 -15.98 4.22 6.89
CA LYS A 114 -15.55 2.84 7.12
C LYS A 114 -14.08 2.75 6.72
N ILE A 115 -13.24 2.40 7.68
CA ILE A 115 -11.80 2.24 7.47
C ILE A 115 -11.45 0.77 7.71
N CYS A 116 -10.79 0.16 6.73
CA CYS A 116 -10.30 -1.20 6.84
C CYS A 116 -8.78 -1.19 6.79
N PHE A 117 -8.16 -1.95 7.70
CA PHE A 117 -6.72 -2.14 7.74
C PHE A 117 -6.38 -3.58 7.40
N GLY A 118 -5.33 -3.76 6.60
CA GLY A 118 -4.72 -5.05 6.33
C GLY A 118 -3.25 -5.02 6.72
N PHE A 119 -2.83 -6.03 7.45
CA PHE A 119 -1.47 -6.24 7.87
C PHE A 119 -1.02 -7.58 7.30
N VAL A 120 0.05 -7.58 6.52
CA VAL A 120 0.51 -8.77 5.82
C VAL A 120 2.00 -8.94 5.96
N TRP A 121 2.42 -10.13 6.32
CA TRP A 121 3.78 -10.62 6.22
C TRP A 121 3.94 -11.36 4.90
N PHE A 122 4.81 -10.89 4.03
CA PHE A 122 5.14 -11.55 2.76
C PHE A 122 6.48 -12.25 2.85
N ASP A 123 6.50 -13.47 2.34
CA ASP A 123 7.71 -14.15 1.91
C ASP A 123 7.74 -14.12 0.38
N PHE A 124 8.38 -13.12 -0.18
CA PHE A 124 8.47 -12.96 -1.63
C PHE A 124 9.41 -14.00 -2.29
N ILE A 125 10.28 -14.63 -1.51
CA ILE A 125 11.20 -15.67 -2.00
C ILE A 125 10.41 -16.95 -2.30
N HIS A 126 9.58 -17.38 -1.36
CA HIS A 126 8.78 -18.60 -1.50
C HIS A 126 7.38 -18.33 -2.07
N GLY A 127 7.01 -17.05 -2.27
CA GLY A 127 5.71 -16.69 -2.85
C GLY A 127 4.53 -16.95 -1.92
N SER A 128 4.74 -16.84 -0.60
CA SER A 128 3.73 -17.01 0.43
C SER A 128 3.45 -15.72 1.21
N TYR A 129 2.35 -15.71 1.95
CA TYR A 129 2.00 -14.61 2.84
C TYR A 129 1.12 -15.09 3.98
N SER A 130 1.14 -14.34 5.08
CA SER A 130 0.18 -14.47 6.18
C SER A 130 -0.49 -13.12 6.44
N THR A 131 -1.79 -13.14 6.72
CA THR A 131 -2.60 -11.95 6.95
C THR A 131 -3.03 -11.86 8.40
N ILE A 132 -3.03 -10.64 8.92
CA ILE A 132 -3.64 -10.32 10.21
C ILE A 132 -4.85 -9.44 9.90
N ASN A 133 -6.04 -9.95 10.19
CA ASN A 133 -7.29 -9.25 9.93
C ASN A 133 -7.65 -8.39 11.13
N ALA A 134 -7.88 -7.10 10.87
CA ALA A 134 -8.48 -6.19 11.84
C ALA A 134 -9.94 -5.95 11.48
N ASN A 135 -10.79 -5.81 12.50
CA ASN A 135 -12.17 -5.40 12.29
C ASN A 135 -12.21 -3.99 11.68
N PRO A 136 -13.15 -3.72 10.77
CA PRO A 136 -13.34 -2.38 10.23
C PRO A 136 -13.60 -1.36 11.35
N LEU A 137 -12.96 -0.20 11.24
CA LEU A 137 -13.23 0.94 12.11
C LEU A 137 -14.32 1.80 11.47
N TYR A 138 -15.35 2.13 12.26
CA TYR A 138 -16.43 3.00 11.83
C TYR A 138 -16.42 4.29 12.67
N ILE A 139 -16.40 5.45 11.98
CA ILE A 139 -16.34 6.77 12.59
C ILE A 139 -17.45 7.63 11.97
N ASN A 140 -18.37 8.17 12.77
CA ASN A 140 -19.36 9.08 12.22
C ASN A 140 -18.71 10.42 11.85
N VAL A 141 -19.29 11.09 10.88
CA VAL A 141 -18.81 12.41 10.46
C VAL A 141 -18.99 13.39 11.62
N GLY A 142 -17.91 14.04 12.02
CA GLY A 142 -17.87 14.96 13.15
C GLY A 142 -17.43 14.37 14.49
N ASP A 143 -17.32 13.03 14.58
CA ASP A 143 -16.78 12.40 15.78
C ASP A 143 -15.25 12.47 15.80
N SER A 144 -14.69 12.64 17.00
CA SER A 144 -13.28 12.38 17.28
C SER A 144 -13.10 10.91 17.63
N ILE A 145 -11.91 10.37 17.41
CA ILE A 145 -11.57 9.01 17.85
C ILE A 145 -10.60 9.06 19.03
N GLU A 146 -10.82 8.17 19.98
CA GLU A 146 -9.80 7.85 20.96
C GLU A 146 -8.61 7.17 20.28
N GLU A 147 -7.42 7.40 20.82
CA GLU A 147 -6.21 6.72 20.34
C GLU A 147 -6.38 5.20 20.44
N LYS A 148 -6.15 4.51 19.34
CA LYS A 148 -6.16 3.04 19.26
C LYS A 148 -4.81 2.54 18.82
N CYS A 149 -4.43 1.37 19.29
CA CYS A 149 -3.21 0.72 18.82
C CYS A 149 -3.43 -0.74 18.46
N VAL A 150 -2.70 -1.19 17.45
CA VAL A 150 -2.58 -2.59 17.08
C VAL A 150 -1.12 -2.99 17.28
N ARG A 151 -0.88 -4.09 18.01
CA ARG A 151 0.44 -4.64 18.22
C ARG A 151 0.58 -5.95 17.45
N ILE A 152 1.67 -6.10 16.74
CA ILE A 152 1.94 -7.23 15.86
C ILE A 152 3.34 -7.75 16.20
N GLU A 153 3.43 -9.05 16.50
CA GLU A 153 4.71 -9.69 16.75
C GLU A 153 5.52 -9.79 15.46
N ILE A 154 6.80 -9.49 15.56
CA ILE A 154 7.73 -9.61 14.44
C ILE A 154 8.28 -11.04 14.44
N PRO A 155 8.24 -11.77 13.30
CA PRO A 155 8.78 -13.11 13.21
C PRO A 155 10.25 -13.16 13.62
N GLU A 156 10.62 -14.12 14.48
CA GLU A 156 11.96 -14.21 15.07
C GLU A 156 13.06 -14.56 14.07
N GLN A 157 12.72 -15.35 13.04
CA GLN A 157 13.70 -15.89 12.09
C GLN A 157 13.19 -15.74 10.66
N GLY A 158 14.12 -15.57 9.73
CA GLY A 158 13.85 -15.51 8.30
C GLY A 158 13.81 -14.10 7.72
N LYS A 159 13.54 -14.06 6.42
CA LYS A 159 13.44 -12.80 5.67
C LYS A 159 12.00 -12.56 5.26
N PHE A 160 11.38 -11.52 5.79
CA PHE A 160 9.98 -11.18 5.53
C PHE A 160 9.84 -9.71 5.19
N THR A 161 8.78 -9.42 4.44
CA THR A 161 8.35 -8.04 4.19
C THR A 161 7.01 -7.80 4.87
N PHE A 162 6.98 -6.86 5.81
CA PHE A 162 5.73 -6.37 6.38
C PHE A 162 5.15 -5.29 5.49
N VAL A 163 3.83 -5.35 5.25
CA VAL A 163 3.09 -4.29 4.58
C VAL A 163 1.81 -4.00 5.34
N MET A 164 1.61 -2.73 5.67
CA MET A 164 0.35 -2.20 6.20
C MET A 164 -0.35 -1.42 5.11
N LEU A 165 -1.57 -1.83 4.81
CA LEU A 165 -2.44 -1.17 3.86
C LEU A 165 -3.73 -0.73 4.55
N ALA A 166 -4.24 0.45 4.20
CA ALA A 166 -5.55 0.87 4.64
C ALA A 166 -6.41 1.33 3.48
N THR A 167 -7.71 1.14 3.65
CA THR A 167 -8.73 1.70 2.75
C THR A 167 -9.76 2.46 3.57
N VAL A 168 -10.29 3.53 3.00
CA VAL A 168 -11.37 4.33 3.59
C VAL A 168 -12.44 4.55 2.54
N CYS A 169 -13.69 4.40 2.96
CA CYS A 169 -14.84 4.77 2.13
C CYS A 169 -15.91 5.43 2.99
N MET A 170 -16.72 6.24 2.32
CA MET A 170 -17.90 6.85 2.94
C MET A 170 -19.09 5.90 2.81
N GLU A 171 -19.84 5.75 3.89
CA GLU A 171 -21.12 5.06 3.93
C GLU A 171 -22.23 6.06 4.22
N SER A 172 -23.37 5.88 3.54
CA SER A 172 -24.60 6.61 3.80
C SER A 172 -25.77 5.66 3.97
N GLY A 173 -26.77 6.02 4.77
CA GLY A 173 -27.99 5.25 4.94
C GLY A 173 -28.68 5.53 6.26
N SER A 174 -30.00 5.69 6.23
CA SER A 174 -30.85 5.85 7.39
C SER A 174 -30.86 4.58 8.27
N THR A 175 -31.09 4.73 9.52
CA THR A 175 -30.86 3.91 10.72
C THR A 175 -31.33 2.44 10.70
N LEU A 176 -32.05 1.96 9.69
CA LEU A 176 -32.58 0.59 9.63
C LEU A 176 -32.38 -0.13 8.30
N GLN A 177 -31.86 0.55 7.28
CA GLN A 177 -31.61 -0.04 5.98
C GLN A 177 -30.10 -0.24 5.72
N ARG A 178 -29.75 -1.20 4.90
CA ARG A 178 -28.36 -1.52 4.52
C ARG A 178 -27.60 -0.25 4.18
N LYS A 179 -26.56 0.07 4.97
CA LYS A 179 -25.65 1.16 4.65
C LYS A 179 -24.95 0.86 3.35
N THR A 180 -25.01 1.82 2.44
CA THR A 180 -24.45 1.68 1.09
C THR A 180 -23.12 2.40 1.02
N ILE A 181 -22.10 1.69 0.54
CA ILE A 181 -20.80 2.31 0.24
C ILE A 181 -21.00 3.25 -0.95
N SER A 182 -20.51 4.48 -0.84
CA SER A 182 -20.51 5.40 -1.97
C SER A 182 -19.69 4.82 -3.13
N GLU A 183 -20.29 4.63 -4.29
CA GLU A 183 -19.59 4.18 -5.51
C GLU A 183 -18.73 5.28 -6.13
N ASN A 184 -18.87 6.52 -5.68
CA ASN A 184 -18.11 7.64 -6.20
C ASN A 184 -16.65 7.55 -5.75
N ARG A 185 -15.75 7.45 -6.72
CA ARG A 185 -14.30 7.33 -6.52
C ARG A 185 -13.67 8.46 -5.69
N ARG A 186 -14.35 9.61 -5.59
CA ARG A 186 -13.89 10.74 -4.76
C ARG A 186 -14.05 10.48 -3.26
N TYR A 187 -14.90 9.52 -2.88
CA TYR A 187 -15.21 9.16 -1.51
C TYR A 187 -14.69 7.77 -1.13
N GLN A 188 -13.72 7.32 -1.88
CA GLN A 188 -13.01 6.07 -1.66
C GLN A 188 -11.52 6.34 -1.82
N ALA A 189 -10.72 5.93 -0.86
CA ALA A 189 -9.27 6.03 -0.94
C ALA A 189 -8.63 4.80 -0.30
N GLY A 190 -7.39 4.55 -0.64
CA GLY A 190 -6.62 3.49 -0.02
C GLY A 190 -5.17 3.58 -0.44
N GLY A 191 -4.29 3.19 0.45
CA GLY A 191 -2.87 3.27 0.20
C GLY A 191 -2.05 2.37 1.11
N VAL A 192 -0.81 2.18 0.75
CA VAL A 192 0.19 1.52 1.58
C VAL A 192 0.72 2.53 2.59
N LEU A 193 0.45 2.29 3.86
CA LEU A 193 0.84 3.18 4.94
C LEU A 193 2.25 2.89 5.45
N GLU A 194 2.65 1.61 5.43
CA GLU A 194 3.99 1.21 5.80
C GLU A 194 4.43 -0.03 5.03
N ALA A 195 5.74 -0.11 4.74
CA ALA A 195 6.36 -1.28 4.13
C ALA A 195 7.81 -1.41 4.62
N ILE A 196 8.14 -2.53 5.26
CA ILE A 196 9.41 -2.75 5.95
C ILE A 196 9.91 -4.17 5.66
N ASN A 197 11.17 -4.30 5.26
CA ASN A 197 11.84 -5.59 5.20
C ASN A 197 12.43 -5.94 6.56
N PHE A 198 12.34 -7.21 6.92
CA PHE A 198 12.93 -7.77 8.14
C PHE A 198 13.84 -8.94 7.79
N GLU A 199 14.94 -9.03 8.51
CA GLU A 199 15.84 -10.18 8.53
C GLU A 199 16.14 -10.53 9.99
N ASP A 200 15.72 -11.70 10.43
CA ASP A 200 15.88 -12.20 11.80
C ASP A 200 15.43 -11.16 12.85
N SER A 201 14.18 -10.75 12.77
CA SER A 201 13.51 -9.75 13.62
C SER A 201 14.05 -8.32 13.52
N LYS A 202 15.07 -8.06 12.71
CA LYS A 202 15.65 -6.73 12.56
C LYS A 202 15.10 -6.06 11.31
N ALA A 203 14.63 -4.82 11.44
CA ALA A 203 14.24 -4.02 10.28
C ALA A 203 15.49 -3.71 9.44
N VAL A 204 15.37 -3.96 8.14
CA VAL A 204 16.41 -3.62 7.16
C VAL A 204 16.20 -2.17 6.72
N THR A 205 17.16 -1.32 7.05
CA THR A 205 17.17 0.10 6.62
C THR A 205 17.97 0.25 5.35
N PHE A 206 17.48 1.05 4.43
CA PHE A 206 18.21 1.43 3.23
C PHE A 206 18.72 2.86 3.39
N ASP A 207 20.03 3.07 3.16
CA ASP A 207 20.60 4.41 3.14
C ASP A 207 19.90 5.26 2.06
N THR A 208 19.23 6.30 2.50
CA THR A 208 18.56 7.26 1.61
C THR A 208 19.55 8.14 0.83
N ASP A 209 20.82 8.14 1.22
CA ASP A 209 21.91 8.92 0.60
C ASP A 209 22.51 8.24 -0.64
N SER A 210 22.12 7.02 -0.97
CA SER A 210 22.43 6.47 -2.29
C SER A 210 21.53 7.16 -3.32
N PRO A 211 22.07 7.93 -4.28
CA PRO A 211 21.24 8.67 -5.20
C PRO A 211 20.34 7.69 -5.95
N ALA A 212 19.01 7.88 -5.82
CA ALA A 212 18.05 7.17 -6.64
C ALA A 212 18.51 7.28 -8.10
N PRO A 213 18.54 6.18 -8.88
CA PRO A 213 18.94 6.27 -10.27
C PRO A 213 18.06 7.30 -10.95
N VAL A 214 18.64 8.43 -11.32
CA VAL A 214 17.98 9.48 -12.10
C VAL A 214 17.50 8.80 -13.38
N LEU A 215 16.19 8.65 -13.49
CA LEU A 215 15.56 8.27 -14.74
C LEU A 215 15.86 9.39 -15.72
N LYS A 216 16.90 9.20 -16.55
CA LYS A 216 17.09 10.06 -17.71
C LYS A 216 15.80 9.97 -18.51
N ASP A 217 15.17 11.11 -18.73
CA ASP A 217 13.98 11.25 -19.55
C ASP A 217 14.14 10.43 -20.82
N ALA A 218 13.34 9.38 -20.94
CA ALA A 218 13.20 8.69 -22.21
C ALA A 218 12.64 9.74 -23.17
N LYS A 219 13.42 10.10 -24.18
CA LYS A 219 12.97 10.94 -25.29
C LYS A 219 11.62 10.40 -25.74
N ARG A 220 10.58 11.24 -25.65
CA ARG A 220 9.28 10.95 -26.24
C ARG A 220 9.51 10.75 -27.73
N GLU A 221 9.35 9.52 -28.20
CA GLU A 221 9.19 9.28 -29.63
C GLU A 221 7.90 9.97 -30.10
N PRO A 222 7.89 10.56 -31.31
CA PRO A 222 6.71 11.24 -31.79
C PRO A 222 5.56 10.24 -31.95
N VAL A 223 4.41 10.60 -31.38
CA VAL A 223 3.15 9.89 -31.58
C VAL A 223 2.77 10.06 -33.06
N PHE A 224 2.74 8.99 -33.80
CA PHE A 224 2.15 8.99 -35.13
C PHE A 224 0.63 9.06 -35.00
N ASP A 225 0.08 10.17 -35.47
CA ASP A 225 -1.36 10.37 -35.60
C ASP A 225 -1.86 9.50 -36.74
N ILE A 226 -2.62 8.44 -36.44
CA ILE A 226 -3.31 7.63 -37.44
C ILE A 226 -4.69 8.23 -37.61
N SER A 227 -4.86 9.05 -38.64
CA SER A 227 -6.19 9.47 -39.11
C SER A 227 -6.78 8.34 -39.94
N TRP A 228 -7.95 7.88 -39.54
CA TRP A 228 -8.81 7.01 -40.36
C TRP A 228 -9.69 7.92 -41.22
N GLU A 229 -9.57 7.78 -42.55
CA GLU A 229 -10.55 8.24 -43.50
C GLU A 229 -11.70 7.24 -43.62
#